data_4d8b69aac5258b7f8f87056b44464f8a
#
_entry.id   4d8b69aac5258b7f8f87056b44464f8a
#
_cell.length_a   1.000
_cell.length_b   1.000
_cell.length_c   1.000
_cell.angle_alpha   90.00
_cell.angle_beta   90.00
_cell.angle_gamma   90.00
#
_symmetry.space_group_name_H-M   'P 1'
#
loop_
_entity.id
_entity.type
_entity.pdbx_description
1 polymer ?
#
loop_
_entity_poly.entity_id
_entity_poly.type
_entity_poly.pdbx_seq_one_letter_code
_entity_poly.pdbx_strand_id
1 'polypeptide(L)'
;MKRRNFIKQLGGASALAMVGGLTLPSFTEQQKRHITILHTNDTHSQIEPFKPNHNRNPNKGGVARRATLIEQIRSENKNTLLLDAGDIFQGTPYFNYFGGELEFKLMSMLKYDVATIGNHDFDNSIEGLYKQLPNAKFDFVSANYDFKNTVLDTHVKPYKIMVKDGIKIGIFGLGIELEGLVSKKMYKETAYLDPIEVTQEITNQLKNEENCDLIICLSHLGYNYKRDAKKISDLNLAKNTKNIDLIIGGHTHT
;
A
#
# COMPACT_ATOMS: atom_id res chain seq x y z
N MET A 1 38.75 18.26 -22.02
CA MET A 1 38.94 19.72 -22.02
C MET A 1 39.92 20.11 -20.92
N LYS A 2 40.94 20.95 -21.21
CA LYS A 2 41.90 21.39 -20.17
C LYS A 2 41.22 22.42 -19.26
N ARG A 3 41.41 22.32 -17.94
CA ARG A 3 40.83 23.25 -16.93
C ARG A 3 40.91 24.73 -17.29
N ARG A 4 41.98 25.14 -17.94
CA ARG A 4 42.24 26.53 -18.38
C ARG A 4 41.23 27.03 -19.44
N ASN A 5 40.71 26.15 -20.30
CA ASN A 5 39.73 26.52 -21.33
C ASN A 5 38.32 26.65 -20.75
N PHE A 6 38.01 25.83 -19.70
CA PHE A 6 36.75 25.92 -18.96
C PHE A 6 36.62 27.27 -18.21
N ILE A 7 37.71 27.71 -17.55
CA ILE A 7 37.71 29.00 -16.83
C ILE A 7 37.60 30.17 -17.79
N LYS A 8 38.20 30.11 -18.96
CA LYS A 8 38.07 31.18 -19.99
C LYS A 8 36.66 31.28 -20.58
N GLN A 9 35.94 30.17 -20.68
CA GLN A 9 34.55 30.17 -21.15
C GLN A 9 33.59 30.72 -20.06
N LEU A 10 33.85 30.45 -18.79
CA LEU A 10 33.07 31.04 -17.68
C LEU A 10 33.31 32.54 -17.55
N GLY A 11 34.57 33.01 -17.73
CA GLY A 11 34.92 34.45 -17.69
C GLY A 11 34.26 35.25 -18.82
N GLY A 12 34.12 34.64 -19.99
CA GLY A 12 33.44 35.28 -21.13
C GLY A 12 31.94 35.42 -20.96
N ALA A 13 31.27 34.39 -20.34
CA ALA A 13 29.84 34.41 -20.05
C ALA A 13 29.49 35.45 -18.97
N SER A 14 30.37 35.63 -17.96
CA SER A 14 30.17 36.64 -16.92
C SER A 14 30.26 38.08 -17.40
N ALA A 15 31.12 38.35 -18.40
CA ALA A 15 31.26 39.70 -18.98
C ALA A 15 30.06 40.10 -19.86
N LEU A 16 29.43 39.15 -20.56
CA LEU A 16 28.19 39.41 -21.31
C LEU A 16 26.98 39.69 -20.45
N ALA A 17 26.92 39.12 -19.24
CA ALA A 17 25.80 39.31 -18.31
C ALA A 17 25.74 40.72 -17.69
N MET A 18 26.86 41.45 -17.67
CA MET A 18 26.92 42.83 -17.14
C MET A 18 26.46 43.89 -18.13
N VAL A 19 26.43 43.61 -19.43
CA VAL A 19 26.13 44.63 -20.46
C VAL A 19 24.71 44.49 -21.03
N GLY A 20 24.00 43.40 -20.75
CA GLY A 20 22.76 43.07 -21.46
C GLY A 20 21.48 42.88 -20.62
N GLY A 21 21.45 43.17 -19.33
CA GLY A 21 20.21 43.01 -18.54
C GLY A 21 19.55 41.61 -18.62
N LEU A 22 20.31 40.60 -19.04
CA LEU A 22 19.85 39.22 -19.08
C LEU A 22 19.78 38.70 -17.65
N THR A 23 18.57 38.66 -17.11
CA THR A 23 18.27 37.86 -15.91
C THR A 23 18.56 36.42 -16.26
N LEU A 24 19.68 35.89 -15.75
CA LEU A 24 19.95 34.45 -15.81
C LEU A 24 18.74 33.78 -15.15
N PRO A 25 18.16 32.74 -15.77
CA PRO A 25 17.12 31.98 -15.08
C PRO A 25 17.73 31.50 -13.79
N SER A 26 17.16 31.97 -12.65
CA SER A 26 17.46 31.43 -11.34
C SER A 26 17.16 29.94 -11.44
N PHE A 27 18.17 29.09 -11.32
CA PHE A 27 17.95 27.68 -11.09
C PHE A 27 17.25 27.61 -9.73
N THR A 28 15.93 27.61 -9.75
CA THR A 28 15.16 27.28 -8.56
C THR A 28 15.59 25.87 -8.17
N GLU A 29 16.29 25.77 -7.08
CA GLU A 29 16.61 24.48 -6.46
C GLU A 29 15.29 23.74 -6.34
N GLN A 30 15.15 22.65 -7.10
CA GLN A 30 13.90 21.90 -7.13
C GLN A 30 13.65 21.40 -5.70
N GLN A 31 12.70 22.00 -5.02
CA GLN A 31 12.41 21.70 -3.63
C GLN A 31 12.09 20.20 -3.53
N LYS A 32 12.93 19.44 -2.84
CA LYS A 32 12.73 18.01 -2.62
C LYS A 32 11.46 17.82 -1.83
N ARG A 33 10.51 17.09 -2.40
CA ARG A 33 9.29 16.66 -1.70
C ARG A 33 9.55 15.34 -1.01
N HIS A 34 9.01 15.17 0.17
CA HIS A 34 9.23 13.99 0.98
C HIS A 34 7.89 13.42 1.47
N ILE A 35 7.67 12.13 1.21
CA ILE A 35 6.53 11.38 1.72
C ILE A 35 7.06 10.24 2.58
N THR A 36 6.51 10.10 3.78
CA THR A 36 6.77 8.98 4.66
C THR A 36 5.65 7.95 4.49
N ILE A 37 6.00 6.71 4.17
CA ILE A 37 5.05 5.62 4.05
C ILE A 37 5.27 4.69 5.24
N LEU A 38 4.23 4.54 6.06
CA LEU A 38 4.11 3.53 7.10
C LEU A 38 3.19 2.43 6.59
N HIS A 39 3.52 1.18 6.90
CA HIS A 39 2.64 0.09 6.54
C HIS A 39 2.59 -1.01 7.59
N THR A 40 1.51 -1.76 7.54
CA THR A 40 1.34 -3.05 8.22
C THR A 40 0.84 -4.08 7.22
N ASN A 41 0.98 -5.34 7.57
CA ASN A 41 0.43 -6.49 6.87
C ASN A 41 0.28 -7.63 7.86
N ASP A 42 -0.60 -8.59 7.60
CA ASP A 42 -0.74 -9.82 8.37
C ASP A 42 -0.82 -9.55 9.89
N THR A 43 -1.66 -8.59 10.27
CA THR A 43 -1.78 -8.20 11.69
C THR A 43 -2.59 -9.21 12.51
N HIS A 44 -3.42 -9.99 11.84
CA HIS A 44 -4.11 -11.17 12.40
C HIS A 44 -4.70 -10.92 13.78
N SER A 45 -5.46 -9.84 13.93
CA SER A 45 -6.11 -9.45 15.20
C SER A 45 -5.15 -9.36 16.40
N GLN A 46 -3.83 -9.18 16.16
CA GLN A 46 -2.85 -9.07 17.25
C GLN A 46 -2.97 -7.70 17.91
N ILE A 47 -3.94 -7.57 18.82
CA ILE A 47 -4.26 -6.33 19.52
C ILE A 47 -3.27 -6.06 20.65
N GLU A 48 -2.96 -7.08 21.45
CA GLU A 48 -2.02 -6.98 22.56
C GLU A 48 -0.58 -7.31 22.12
N PRO A 49 0.43 -6.86 22.87
CA PRO A 49 1.79 -7.34 22.66
C PRO A 49 1.87 -8.86 22.83
N PHE A 50 2.79 -9.49 22.11
CA PHE A 50 3.10 -10.89 22.35
C PHE A 50 3.52 -11.12 23.80
N LYS A 51 3.15 -12.26 24.36
CA LYS A 51 3.49 -12.62 25.75
C LYS A 51 5.00 -12.65 25.97
N PRO A 52 5.48 -12.41 27.22
CA PRO A 52 6.91 -12.44 27.53
C PRO A 52 7.61 -13.76 27.18
N ASN A 53 6.89 -14.87 27.18
CA ASN A 53 7.40 -16.19 26.83
C ASN A 53 7.17 -16.60 25.36
N HIS A 54 6.82 -15.67 24.47
CA HIS A 54 6.64 -15.96 23.06
C HIS A 54 8.01 -16.27 22.40
N ASN A 55 8.09 -17.39 21.66
CA ASN A 55 9.36 -17.94 21.16
C ASN A 55 10.15 -17.00 20.23
N ARG A 56 9.44 -16.23 19.36
CA ARG A 56 10.09 -15.38 18.34
C ARG A 56 10.05 -13.89 18.69
N ASN A 57 8.97 -13.43 19.30
CA ASN A 57 8.67 -12.01 19.46
C ASN A 57 8.23 -11.65 20.90
N PRO A 58 9.00 -12.00 21.94
CA PRO A 58 8.59 -11.73 23.33
C PRO A 58 8.39 -10.22 23.54
N ASN A 59 7.27 -9.83 24.13
CA ASN A 59 6.91 -8.45 24.44
C ASN A 59 6.86 -7.48 23.23
N LYS A 60 6.86 -7.97 21.98
CA LYS A 60 6.78 -7.11 20.79
C LYS A 60 5.33 -6.91 20.34
N GLY A 61 5.13 -5.90 19.48
CA GLY A 61 3.84 -5.60 18.85
C GLY A 61 2.84 -4.93 19.80
N GLY A 62 1.58 -5.10 19.47
CA GLY A 62 0.44 -4.49 20.15
C GLY A 62 0.02 -3.14 19.57
N VAL A 63 -1.30 -2.94 19.46
CA VAL A 63 -1.89 -1.75 18.81
C VAL A 63 -1.54 -0.46 19.55
N ALA A 64 -1.51 -0.48 20.89
CA ALA A 64 -1.18 0.71 21.68
C ALA A 64 0.25 1.23 21.40
N ARG A 65 1.23 0.33 21.31
CA ARG A 65 2.61 0.71 20.95
C ARG A 65 2.72 1.18 19.51
N ARG A 66 1.99 0.53 18.61
CA ARG A 66 1.89 0.95 17.20
C ARG A 66 1.31 2.36 17.11
N ALA A 67 0.27 2.67 17.89
CA ALA A 67 -0.32 4.01 17.96
C ALA A 67 0.71 5.06 18.36
N THR A 68 1.46 4.83 19.43
CA THR A 68 2.51 5.74 19.90
C THR A 68 3.58 6.00 18.82
N LEU A 69 4.04 4.93 18.15
CA LEU A 69 5.05 5.04 17.09
C LEU A 69 4.53 5.82 15.88
N ILE A 70 3.30 5.52 15.44
CA ILE A 70 2.65 6.23 14.32
C ILE A 70 2.50 7.72 14.65
N GLU A 71 2.06 8.05 15.86
CA GLU A 71 1.88 9.43 16.30
C GLU A 71 3.23 10.19 16.35
N GLN A 72 4.27 9.56 16.88
CA GLN A 72 5.62 10.12 16.87
C GLN A 72 6.08 10.42 15.45
N ILE A 73 6.02 9.43 14.54
CA ILE A 73 6.47 9.61 13.15
C ILE A 73 5.66 10.71 12.44
N ARG A 74 4.35 10.77 12.65
CA ARG A 74 3.50 11.82 12.07
C ARG A 74 3.80 13.21 12.63
N SER A 75 4.22 13.33 13.88
CA SER A 75 4.64 14.61 14.47
C SER A 75 5.88 15.17 13.78
N GLU A 76 6.78 14.29 13.34
CA GLU A 76 8.02 14.64 12.65
C GLU A 76 7.83 14.77 11.12
N ASN A 77 6.83 14.05 10.56
CA ASN A 77 6.61 13.93 9.11
C ASN A 77 5.15 14.21 8.76
N LYS A 78 4.86 15.45 8.35
CA LYS A 78 3.47 15.88 8.03
C LYS A 78 2.86 15.12 6.85
N ASN A 79 3.68 14.70 5.88
CA ASN A 79 3.25 14.00 4.67
C ASN A 79 3.38 12.48 4.85
N THR A 80 2.66 11.91 5.81
CA THR A 80 2.68 10.48 6.10
C THR A 80 1.45 9.79 5.51
N LEU A 81 1.67 8.63 4.88
CA LEU A 81 0.65 7.63 4.53
C LEU A 81 0.77 6.44 5.48
N LEU A 82 -0.37 5.88 5.88
CA LEU A 82 -0.43 4.65 6.65
C LEU A 82 -1.30 3.63 5.91
N LEU A 83 -0.67 2.55 5.45
CA LEU A 83 -1.24 1.57 4.53
C LEU A 83 -1.27 0.17 5.17
N ASP A 84 -2.14 -0.71 4.67
CA ASP A 84 -2.19 -2.10 5.11
C ASP A 84 -2.28 -3.06 3.92
N ALA A 85 -1.48 -4.13 3.93
CA ALA A 85 -1.43 -5.11 2.85
C ALA A 85 -2.23 -6.39 3.13
N GLY A 86 -3.30 -6.30 3.93
CA GLY A 86 -4.28 -7.38 4.13
C GLY A 86 -3.95 -8.35 5.27
N ASP A 87 -4.84 -9.31 5.47
CA ASP A 87 -4.88 -10.24 6.60
C ASP A 87 -4.95 -9.50 7.95
N ILE A 88 -5.95 -8.65 8.05
CA ILE A 88 -6.27 -7.89 9.26
C ILE A 88 -6.93 -8.83 10.28
N PHE A 89 -7.80 -9.71 9.79
CA PHE A 89 -8.63 -10.62 10.59
C PHE A 89 -7.91 -11.91 10.96
N GLN A 90 -8.52 -12.64 11.88
CA GLN A 90 -8.13 -13.98 12.32
C GLN A 90 -6.78 -14.02 13.07
N GLY A 91 -6.59 -14.95 14.01
CA GLY A 91 -5.32 -15.22 14.70
C GLY A 91 -5.39 -15.07 16.22
N THR A 92 -6.34 -14.29 16.76
CA THR A 92 -6.52 -14.13 18.20
C THR A 92 -7.98 -14.25 18.63
N PRO A 93 -8.28 -14.50 19.92
CA PRO A 93 -9.66 -14.54 20.42
C PRO A 93 -10.47 -13.26 20.18
N TYR A 94 -9.81 -12.12 19.95
CA TYR A 94 -10.50 -10.86 19.66
C TYR A 94 -11.34 -10.98 18.38
N PHE A 95 -10.79 -11.55 17.32
CA PHE A 95 -11.54 -11.78 16.09
C PHE A 95 -12.76 -12.69 16.32
N ASN A 96 -12.59 -13.78 17.09
CA ASN A 96 -13.69 -14.70 17.38
C ASN A 96 -14.83 -14.02 18.15
N TYR A 97 -14.51 -13.01 18.96
CA TYR A 97 -15.47 -12.29 19.80
C TYR A 97 -16.13 -11.13 19.06
N PHE A 98 -15.34 -10.36 18.31
CA PHE A 98 -15.80 -9.10 17.71
C PHE A 98 -16.01 -9.20 16.19
N GLY A 99 -15.58 -10.30 15.54
CA GLY A 99 -15.79 -10.55 14.11
C GLY A 99 -15.23 -9.49 13.18
N GLY A 100 -14.14 -8.80 13.57
CA GLY A 100 -13.48 -7.76 12.80
C GLY A 100 -13.85 -6.32 13.18
N GLU A 101 -14.89 -6.12 13.99
CA GLU A 101 -15.33 -4.79 14.44
C GLU A 101 -14.24 -4.03 15.19
N LEU A 102 -13.57 -4.72 16.12
CA LEU A 102 -12.51 -4.12 16.93
C LEU A 102 -11.32 -3.70 16.09
N GLU A 103 -10.90 -4.55 15.16
CA GLU A 103 -9.77 -4.33 14.27
C GLU A 103 -9.99 -3.07 13.43
N PHE A 104 -11.13 -2.95 12.78
CA PHE A 104 -11.44 -1.79 11.93
C PHE A 104 -11.62 -0.50 12.73
N LYS A 105 -12.21 -0.57 13.92
CA LYS A 105 -12.27 0.59 14.83
C LYS A 105 -10.88 1.06 15.25
N LEU A 106 -10.00 0.14 15.63
CA LEU A 106 -8.63 0.47 16.02
C LEU A 106 -7.82 1.04 14.85
N MET A 107 -7.91 0.43 13.66
CA MET A 107 -7.29 0.98 12.45
C MET A 107 -7.81 2.38 12.12
N SER A 108 -9.11 2.59 12.28
CA SER A 108 -9.73 3.92 12.08
C SER A 108 -9.23 4.95 13.09
N MET A 109 -9.05 4.57 14.37
CA MET A 109 -8.44 5.43 15.40
C MET A 109 -6.98 5.76 15.07
N LEU A 110 -6.23 4.82 14.52
CA LEU A 110 -4.85 5.00 14.05
C LEU A 110 -4.78 5.80 12.74
N LYS A 111 -5.92 6.10 12.12
CA LYS A 111 -6.05 6.87 10.88
C LYS A 111 -5.30 6.18 9.73
N TYR A 112 -5.57 4.89 9.49
CA TYR A 112 -5.16 4.27 8.25
C TYR A 112 -5.75 5.01 7.06
N ASP A 113 -5.02 5.09 5.96
CA ASP A 113 -5.47 5.76 4.74
C ASP A 113 -6.11 4.76 3.76
N VAL A 114 -5.44 3.63 3.49
CA VAL A 114 -5.90 2.59 2.55
C VAL A 114 -5.45 1.21 3.03
N ALA A 115 -6.29 0.20 2.83
CA ALA A 115 -5.98 -1.21 3.04
C ALA A 115 -6.33 -2.05 1.81
N THR A 116 -5.68 -3.19 1.61
CA THR A 116 -6.16 -4.25 0.72
C THR A 116 -6.78 -5.40 1.51
N ILE A 117 -7.31 -6.40 0.81
CA ILE A 117 -7.98 -7.56 1.39
C ILE A 117 -7.10 -8.79 1.23
N GLY A 118 -6.80 -9.46 2.34
CA GLY A 118 -6.13 -10.75 2.36
C GLY A 118 -7.11 -11.92 2.41
N ASN A 119 -6.58 -13.15 2.40
CA ASN A 119 -7.44 -14.34 2.43
C ASN A 119 -8.14 -14.56 3.79
N HIS A 120 -7.49 -14.22 4.90
CA HIS A 120 -8.11 -14.34 6.22
C HIS A 120 -9.15 -13.27 6.51
N ASP A 121 -9.22 -12.20 5.72
CA ASP A 121 -10.29 -11.21 5.83
C ASP A 121 -11.66 -11.79 5.41
N PHE A 122 -11.68 -12.96 4.74
CA PHE A 122 -12.89 -13.73 4.46
C PHE A 122 -13.26 -14.76 5.54
N ASP A 123 -12.49 -14.92 6.61
CA ASP A 123 -12.74 -15.98 7.62
C ASP A 123 -14.07 -15.84 8.36
N ASN A 124 -14.65 -14.64 8.40
CA ASN A 124 -16.01 -14.41 8.89
C ASN A 124 -17.05 -14.27 7.77
N SER A 125 -16.79 -14.86 6.62
CA SER A 125 -17.48 -14.71 5.34
C SER A 125 -17.42 -13.28 4.74
N ILE A 126 -17.75 -13.19 3.46
CA ILE A 126 -17.83 -11.91 2.75
C ILE A 126 -18.91 -10.99 3.34
N GLU A 127 -20.00 -11.55 3.89
CA GLU A 127 -21.01 -10.81 4.61
C GLU A 127 -20.47 -10.28 5.95
N GLY A 128 -19.65 -11.08 6.64
CA GLY A 128 -18.99 -10.66 7.86
C GLY A 128 -18.04 -9.49 7.61
N LEU A 129 -17.24 -9.54 6.55
CA LEU A 129 -16.39 -8.44 6.11
C LEU A 129 -17.23 -7.20 5.77
N TYR A 130 -18.27 -7.36 4.94
CA TYR A 130 -19.18 -6.28 4.56
C TYR A 130 -19.80 -5.58 5.78
N LYS A 131 -20.27 -6.39 6.77
CA LYS A 131 -20.87 -5.86 8.00
C LYS A 131 -19.93 -4.94 8.78
N GLN A 132 -18.61 -5.13 8.64
CA GLN A 132 -17.63 -4.32 9.36
C GLN A 132 -17.21 -3.05 8.61
N LEU A 133 -17.45 -2.92 7.31
CA LEU A 133 -17.08 -1.74 6.53
C LEU A 133 -17.51 -0.40 7.15
N PRO A 134 -18.70 -0.27 7.78
CA PRO A 134 -19.08 0.99 8.45
C PRO A 134 -18.14 1.40 9.61
N ASN A 135 -17.36 0.46 10.16
CA ASN A 135 -16.38 0.73 11.21
C ASN A 135 -15.03 1.20 10.65
N ALA A 136 -14.77 1.01 9.36
CA ALA A 136 -13.57 1.46 8.67
C ALA A 136 -13.74 2.91 8.20
N LYS A 137 -12.88 3.82 8.70
CA LYS A 137 -12.78 5.21 8.21
C LYS A 137 -11.60 5.36 7.23
N PHE A 138 -11.29 4.31 6.53
CA PHE A 138 -10.26 4.21 5.49
C PHE A 138 -10.83 3.41 4.31
N ASP A 139 -10.22 3.53 3.15
CA ASP A 139 -10.71 2.85 1.94
C ASP A 139 -10.08 1.45 1.83
N PHE A 140 -10.89 0.48 1.39
CA PHE A 140 -10.39 -0.80 0.89
C PHE A 140 -10.23 -0.74 -0.63
N VAL A 141 -9.13 -1.31 -1.13
CA VAL A 141 -8.86 -1.46 -2.55
C VAL A 141 -8.55 -2.92 -2.89
N SER A 142 -9.12 -3.41 -3.99
CA SER A 142 -8.79 -4.71 -4.57
C SER A 142 -9.10 -4.69 -6.06
N ALA A 143 -8.08 -4.92 -6.88
CA ALA A 143 -8.21 -4.86 -8.32
C ALA A 143 -8.47 -6.22 -8.96
N ASN A 144 -8.00 -7.32 -8.35
CA ASN A 144 -8.11 -8.66 -8.91
C ASN A 144 -9.15 -9.56 -8.24
N TYR A 145 -9.92 -9.03 -7.27
CA TYR A 145 -11.16 -9.67 -6.84
C TYR A 145 -12.33 -8.95 -7.49
N ASP A 146 -13.02 -9.62 -8.41
CA ASP A 146 -14.30 -9.14 -8.94
C ASP A 146 -15.40 -9.52 -7.95
N PHE A 147 -15.97 -8.51 -7.31
CA PHE A 147 -17.04 -8.64 -6.32
C PHE A 147 -18.45 -8.55 -6.93
N LYS A 148 -18.56 -8.54 -8.25
CA LYS A 148 -19.85 -8.50 -8.93
C LYS A 148 -20.75 -9.65 -8.43
N ASN A 149 -22.02 -9.34 -8.17
CA ASN A 149 -23.00 -10.25 -7.58
C ASN A 149 -22.71 -10.66 -6.13
N THR A 150 -21.87 -9.93 -5.41
CA THR A 150 -21.65 -10.11 -3.97
C THR A 150 -22.07 -8.86 -3.20
N VAL A 151 -22.09 -8.96 -1.87
CA VAL A 151 -22.37 -7.81 -0.98
C VAL A 151 -21.30 -6.72 -1.02
N LEU A 152 -20.10 -7.01 -1.53
CA LEU A 152 -19.00 -6.05 -1.66
C LEU A 152 -19.01 -5.31 -3.00
N ASP A 153 -19.92 -5.66 -3.91
CA ASP A 153 -20.05 -4.94 -5.18
C ASP A 153 -20.21 -3.43 -4.93
N THR A 154 -19.46 -2.62 -5.64
CA THR A 154 -19.36 -1.15 -5.48
C THR A 154 -18.76 -0.62 -4.18
N HIS A 155 -18.57 -1.44 -3.15
CA HIS A 155 -18.02 -1.04 -1.86
C HIS A 155 -16.48 -1.08 -1.81
N VAL A 156 -15.87 -1.96 -2.58
CA VAL A 156 -14.40 -2.06 -2.72
C VAL A 156 -14.03 -1.64 -4.14
N LYS A 157 -13.15 -0.64 -4.24
CA LYS A 157 -12.71 -0.12 -5.54
C LYS A 157 -11.38 -0.76 -5.95
N PRO A 158 -11.06 -0.79 -7.25
CA PRO A 158 -9.77 -1.34 -7.70
C PRO A 158 -8.58 -0.52 -7.20
N TYR A 159 -8.72 0.79 -7.09
CA TYR A 159 -7.67 1.71 -6.63
C TYR A 159 -8.24 2.95 -5.94
N LYS A 160 -7.37 3.66 -5.24
CA LYS A 160 -7.60 4.99 -4.65
C LYS A 160 -6.54 5.96 -5.13
N ILE A 161 -6.92 7.21 -5.39
CA ILE A 161 -5.99 8.31 -5.65
C ILE A 161 -5.96 9.23 -4.44
N MET A 162 -4.75 9.58 -4.02
CA MET A 162 -4.49 10.51 -2.94
C MET A 162 -3.48 11.57 -3.38
N VAL A 163 -3.52 12.74 -2.76
CA VAL A 163 -2.52 13.79 -2.97
C VAL A 163 -1.86 14.13 -1.65
N LYS A 164 -0.53 14.05 -1.59
CA LYS A 164 0.29 14.45 -0.44
C LYS A 164 1.41 15.34 -0.95
N ASP A 165 1.56 16.52 -0.39
CA ASP A 165 2.59 17.50 -0.77
C ASP A 165 2.61 17.81 -2.29
N GLY A 166 1.43 17.82 -2.92
CA GLY A 166 1.29 18.02 -4.36
C GLY A 166 1.74 16.83 -5.22
N ILE A 167 2.09 15.67 -4.61
CA ILE A 167 2.37 14.41 -5.31
C ILE A 167 1.06 13.61 -5.42
N LYS A 168 0.66 13.28 -6.64
CA LYS A 168 -0.52 12.46 -6.92
C LYS A 168 -0.15 10.98 -6.85
N ILE A 169 -0.74 10.24 -5.94
CA ILE A 169 -0.40 8.87 -5.60
C ILE A 169 -1.57 7.97 -5.95
N GLY A 170 -1.36 7.00 -6.85
CA GLY A 170 -2.30 5.92 -7.13
C GLY A 170 -1.96 4.71 -6.25
N ILE A 171 -2.95 4.19 -5.53
CA ILE A 171 -2.78 3.03 -4.65
C ILE A 171 -3.81 1.99 -5.08
N PHE A 172 -3.36 0.81 -5.48
CA PHE A 172 -4.24 -0.31 -5.85
C PHE A 172 -3.92 -1.55 -5.01
N GLY A 173 -4.89 -2.48 -4.92
CA GLY A 173 -4.77 -3.68 -4.11
C GLY A 173 -4.79 -4.96 -4.94
N LEU A 174 -4.07 -5.97 -4.49
CA LEU A 174 -4.10 -7.33 -5.05
C LEU A 174 -4.26 -8.35 -3.92
N GLY A 175 -5.17 -9.31 -4.11
CA GLY A 175 -5.34 -10.46 -3.23
C GLY A 175 -4.83 -11.75 -3.86
N ILE A 176 -4.55 -12.74 -3.02
CA ILE A 176 -4.15 -14.09 -3.45
C ILE A 176 -5.36 -14.88 -3.93
N GLU A 177 -5.15 -15.89 -4.78
CA GLU A 177 -6.20 -16.82 -5.19
C GLU A 177 -6.80 -17.51 -3.96
N LEU A 178 -8.13 -17.39 -3.80
CA LEU A 178 -8.84 -17.91 -2.62
C LEU A 178 -9.12 -19.40 -2.69
N GLU A 179 -9.16 -19.98 -3.91
CA GLU A 179 -9.39 -21.42 -4.10
C GLU A 179 -8.28 -22.22 -3.43
N GLY A 180 -8.68 -23.21 -2.63
CA GLY A 180 -7.73 -24.02 -1.86
C GLY A 180 -7.21 -23.39 -0.56
N LEU A 181 -7.43 -22.08 -0.34
CA LEU A 181 -7.08 -21.38 0.90
C LEU A 181 -8.31 -21.09 1.76
N VAL A 182 -9.37 -20.63 1.13
CA VAL A 182 -10.62 -20.21 1.78
C VAL A 182 -11.77 -21.08 1.24
N SER A 183 -12.68 -21.49 2.11
CA SER A 183 -13.86 -22.26 1.66
C SER A 183 -14.74 -21.39 0.74
N LYS A 184 -15.20 -21.95 -0.41
CA LYS A 184 -16.03 -21.23 -1.40
C LYS A 184 -17.24 -20.52 -0.79
N LYS A 185 -17.86 -21.11 0.23
CA LYS A 185 -19.00 -20.49 0.94
C LYS A 185 -18.66 -19.16 1.64
N MET A 186 -17.38 -18.89 1.90
CA MET A 186 -16.93 -17.70 2.63
C MET A 186 -16.72 -16.52 1.68
N TYR A 187 -16.31 -16.75 0.43
CA TYR A 187 -16.10 -15.70 -0.57
C TYR A 187 -17.12 -15.71 -1.72
N LYS A 188 -18.00 -16.73 -1.74
CA LYS A 188 -19.17 -16.87 -2.65
C LYS A 188 -18.83 -16.66 -4.13
N GLU A 189 -19.51 -15.70 -4.77
CA GLU A 189 -19.39 -15.38 -6.20
C GLU A 189 -18.16 -14.52 -6.51
N THR A 190 -17.35 -14.16 -5.53
CA THR A 190 -16.09 -13.43 -5.78
C THR A 190 -15.25 -14.20 -6.80
N ALA A 191 -14.96 -13.56 -7.92
CA ALA A 191 -14.10 -14.12 -8.95
C ALA A 191 -12.66 -13.62 -8.79
N TYR A 192 -11.70 -14.49 -9.08
CA TYR A 192 -10.28 -14.15 -9.10
C TYR A 192 -9.85 -13.84 -10.52
N LEU A 193 -9.29 -12.67 -10.74
CA LEU A 193 -8.77 -12.21 -12.01
C LEU A 193 -7.24 -12.37 -12.01
N ASP A 194 -6.63 -12.51 -13.20
CA ASP A 194 -5.17 -12.62 -13.32
C ASP A 194 -4.49 -11.35 -12.78
N PRO A 195 -3.65 -11.45 -11.74
CA PRO A 195 -3.04 -10.28 -11.13
C PRO A 195 -2.10 -9.52 -12.06
N ILE A 196 -1.47 -10.19 -13.03
CA ILE A 196 -0.54 -9.54 -13.97
C ILE A 196 -1.31 -8.70 -14.97
N GLU A 197 -2.36 -9.26 -15.58
CA GLU A 197 -3.21 -8.57 -16.55
C GLU A 197 -3.88 -7.34 -15.91
N VAL A 198 -4.56 -7.55 -14.78
CA VAL A 198 -5.23 -6.47 -14.05
C VAL A 198 -4.25 -5.39 -13.60
N THR A 199 -3.06 -5.78 -13.12
CA THR A 199 -2.05 -4.80 -12.72
C THR A 199 -1.61 -3.95 -13.89
N GLN A 200 -1.38 -4.55 -15.06
CA GLN A 200 -0.93 -3.77 -16.22
C GLN A 200 -2.00 -2.80 -16.71
N GLU A 201 -3.26 -3.17 -16.66
CA GLU A 201 -4.39 -2.28 -16.97
C GLU A 201 -4.45 -1.10 -15.99
N ILE A 202 -4.49 -1.40 -14.70
CA ILE A 202 -4.59 -0.39 -13.62
C ILE A 202 -3.39 0.57 -13.64
N THR A 203 -2.18 0.05 -13.79
CA THR A 203 -0.98 0.92 -13.80
C THR A 203 -0.92 1.80 -15.04
N ASN A 204 -1.39 1.32 -16.19
CA ASN A 204 -1.53 2.14 -17.39
C ASN A 204 -2.57 3.26 -17.18
N GLN A 205 -3.72 2.95 -16.59
CA GLN A 205 -4.75 3.92 -16.27
C GLN A 205 -4.21 4.97 -15.28
N LEU A 206 -3.62 4.54 -14.16
CA LEU A 206 -3.08 5.45 -13.14
C LEU A 206 -1.97 6.36 -13.71
N LYS A 207 -1.11 5.82 -14.59
CA LYS A 207 0.01 6.58 -15.17
C LYS A 207 -0.43 7.54 -16.26
N ASN A 208 -1.24 7.07 -17.21
CA ASN A 208 -1.48 7.78 -18.47
C ASN A 208 -2.80 8.57 -18.46
N GLU A 209 -3.84 8.12 -17.73
CA GLU A 209 -5.12 8.81 -17.68
C GLU A 209 -5.23 9.66 -16.41
N GLU A 210 -4.88 9.06 -15.27
CA GLU A 210 -4.94 9.76 -13.99
C GLU A 210 -3.70 10.64 -13.73
N ASN A 211 -2.60 10.47 -14.47
CA ASN A 211 -1.36 11.21 -14.30
C ASN A 211 -0.80 11.14 -12.87
N CYS A 212 -0.77 9.93 -12.30
CA CYS A 212 -0.16 9.72 -10.99
C CYS A 212 1.37 9.83 -11.06
N ASP A 213 1.94 10.55 -10.09
CA ASP A 213 3.39 10.70 -9.93
C ASP A 213 4.01 9.44 -9.33
N LEU A 214 3.29 8.77 -8.41
CA LEU A 214 3.71 7.58 -7.68
C LEU A 214 2.59 6.53 -7.72
N ILE A 215 2.94 5.28 -8.02
CA ILE A 215 1.99 4.15 -8.06
C ILE A 215 2.43 3.08 -7.07
N ILE A 216 1.58 2.80 -6.09
CA ILE A 216 1.83 1.85 -5.00
C ILE A 216 0.87 0.66 -5.15
N CYS A 217 1.42 -0.54 -5.10
CA CYS A 217 0.68 -1.79 -5.00
C CYS A 217 0.66 -2.27 -3.54
N LEU A 218 -0.53 -2.45 -2.97
CA LEU A 218 -0.73 -3.20 -1.74
C LEU A 218 -1.00 -4.65 -2.13
N SER A 219 -0.02 -5.52 -1.94
CA SER A 219 -0.08 -6.89 -2.43
C SER A 219 -0.26 -7.89 -1.30
N HIS A 220 -1.31 -8.71 -1.42
CA HIS A 220 -1.47 -9.89 -0.59
C HIS A 220 -1.23 -11.19 -1.38
N LEU A 221 -0.36 -11.13 -2.40
CA LEU A 221 0.02 -12.28 -3.22
C LEU A 221 1.06 -13.18 -2.55
N GLY A 222 1.87 -12.61 -1.66
CA GLY A 222 3.04 -13.25 -1.06
C GLY A 222 4.33 -12.99 -1.84
N TYR A 223 5.45 -12.95 -1.11
CA TYR A 223 6.74 -12.53 -1.64
C TYR A 223 7.28 -13.45 -2.73
N ASN A 224 7.34 -14.77 -2.47
CA ASN A 224 7.90 -15.75 -3.41
C ASN A 224 7.49 -17.19 -3.08
N TYR A 225 7.22 -18.00 -4.11
CA TYR A 225 6.88 -19.42 -4.00
C TYR A 225 7.95 -20.29 -4.65
N LYS A 226 9.03 -20.59 -3.93
CA LYS A 226 10.19 -21.36 -4.43
C LYS A 226 9.82 -22.76 -4.95
N ARG A 227 8.73 -23.36 -4.42
CA ARG A 227 8.29 -24.73 -4.77
C ARG A 227 7.22 -24.77 -5.86
N ASP A 228 6.62 -23.63 -6.17
CA ASP A 228 5.59 -23.51 -7.20
C ASP A 228 5.82 -22.23 -8.01
N ALA A 229 6.63 -22.37 -9.05
CA ALA A 229 6.98 -21.26 -9.94
C ALA A 229 5.79 -20.71 -10.76
N LYS A 230 4.67 -21.45 -10.81
CA LYS A 230 3.45 -21.00 -11.50
C LYS A 230 2.60 -20.07 -10.64
N LYS A 231 2.73 -20.16 -9.32
CA LYS A 231 1.98 -19.31 -8.39
C LYS A 231 2.50 -17.88 -8.47
N ILE A 232 1.60 -16.95 -8.76
CA ILE A 232 1.96 -15.53 -8.85
C ILE A 232 2.39 -15.03 -7.47
N SER A 233 3.45 -14.21 -7.45
CA SER A 233 4.04 -13.63 -6.25
C SER A 233 4.49 -12.20 -6.53
N ASP A 234 4.85 -11.44 -5.51
CA ASP A 234 5.36 -10.07 -5.65
C ASP A 234 6.58 -10.02 -6.59
N LEU A 235 7.46 -11.01 -6.51
CA LEU A 235 8.61 -11.10 -7.42
C LEU A 235 8.22 -11.38 -8.88
N ASN A 236 7.19 -12.20 -9.10
CA ASN A 236 6.66 -12.44 -10.44
C ASN A 236 5.96 -11.20 -10.98
N LEU A 237 5.14 -10.55 -10.14
CA LEU A 237 4.46 -9.31 -10.48
C LEU A 237 5.46 -8.22 -10.92
N ALA A 238 6.48 -7.96 -10.10
CA ALA A 238 7.49 -6.95 -10.40
C ALA A 238 8.28 -7.22 -11.69
N LYS A 239 8.46 -8.50 -12.08
CA LYS A 239 9.15 -8.88 -13.31
C LYS A 239 8.29 -8.77 -14.57
N ASN A 240 6.97 -8.95 -14.43
CA ASN A 240 6.05 -9.09 -15.56
C ASN A 240 5.15 -7.86 -15.76
N THR A 241 5.27 -6.84 -14.92
CA THR A 241 4.49 -5.61 -15.02
C THR A 241 5.39 -4.37 -15.07
N LYS A 242 4.81 -3.23 -15.44
CA LYS A 242 5.49 -1.94 -15.53
C LYS A 242 4.70 -0.88 -14.76
N ASN A 243 5.36 0.25 -14.51
CA ASN A 243 4.77 1.44 -13.87
C ASN A 243 4.35 1.25 -12.40
N ILE A 244 4.82 0.22 -11.70
CA ILE A 244 4.74 0.14 -10.26
C ILE A 244 6.02 0.73 -9.67
N ASP A 245 5.89 1.72 -8.79
CA ASP A 245 7.03 2.33 -8.12
C ASP A 245 7.36 1.64 -6.80
N LEU A 246 6.34 1.09 -6.12
CA LEU A 246 6.49 0.42 -4.81
C LEU A 246 5.48 -0.72 -4.68
N ILE A 247 5.94 -1.89 -4.23
CA ILE A 247 5.09 -3.00 -3.80
C ILE A 247 5.25 -3.15 -2.28
N ILE A 248 4.13 -3.13 -1.56
CA ILE A 248 4.04 -3.43 -0.13
C ILE A 248 3.34 -4.79 -0.03
N GLY A 249 4.09 -5.81 0.40
CA GLY A 249 3.64 -7.20 0.39
C GLY A 249 3.15 -7.72 1.73
N GLY A 250 2.33 -8.79 1.68
CA GLY A 250 1.83 -9.56 2.83
C GLY A 250 1.81 -11.06 2.55
N HIS A 251 0.96 -11.82 3.25
CA HIS A 251 0.63 -13.24 3.10
C HIS A 251 1.73 -14.23 3.52
N THR A 252 2.96 -14.10 3.07
CA THR A 252 4.03 -15.06 3.38
C THR A 252 4.77 -14.79 4.68
N HIS A 253 4.44 -13.72 5.39
CA HIS A 253 5.09 -13.30 6.65
C HIS A 253 6.64 -13.23 6.52
N THR A 254 7.12 -12.67 5.41
CA THR A 254 8.54 -12.64 5.04
C THR A 254 9.19 -11.33 5.48
#